data_815f9472a5a1b9a29b98f9eeb77e029b
#
_entry.id   815f9472a5a1b9a29b98f9eeb77e029b
#
_cell.length_a   1.000
_cell.length_b   1.000
_cell.length_c   1.000
_cell.angle_alpha   90.00
_cell.angle_beta   90.00
_cell.angle_gamma   90.00
#
_symmetry.space_group_name_H-M   'P 1'
#
loop_
_entity.id
_entity.type
_entity.pdbx_description
1 polymer ?
#
loop_
_entity_poly.entity_id
_entity_poly.type
_entity_poly.pdbx_seq_one_letter_code
_entity_poly.pdbx_strand_id
1 'polypeptide(L)'
;RQGVPFVLIDRDVRPGGRVKSDVVDGFILDHGFQVLQTNYPSVQRSLNMSALKLSSFDSGSKLWYKNQWVDFLNPLRHGLGFLSLVPSLISIKDIFLLARLWFKLQWQGNSLEESPESTAELLNRWGFSERFRSTFIEPFFRGIFLDGKLGQPASLFFFFMQQFLEGQAALPA
;
A
#
# COMPACT_ATOMS: atom_id res chain seq x y z
N ARG A 1 -22.21 -12.97 -9.49
CA ARG A 1 -22.69 -13.65 -10.72
C ARG A 1 -23.79 -14.64 -10.36
N GLN A 2 -24.82 -14.14 -9.70
CA GLN A 2 -25.95 -14.94 -9.20
C GLN A 2 -27.16 -14.89 -10.16
N GLY A 3 -26.99 -14.33 -11.37
CA GLY A 3 -28.07 -14.22 -12.36
C GLY A 3 -29.19 -13.25 -11.96
N VAL A 4 -28.97 -12.41 -10.97
CA VAL A 4 -29.97 -11.42 -10.53
C VAL A 4 -30.02 -10.29 -11.56
N PRO A 5 -31.20 -9.99 -12.13
CA PRO A 5 -31.35 -8.82 -13.01
C PRO A 5 -31.07 -7.54 -12.23
N PHE A 6 -30.31 -6.64 -12.82
CA PHE A 6 -30.00 -5.34 -12.19
C PHE A 6 -29.95 -4.23 -13.23
N VAL A 7 -30.09 -3.00 -12.78
CA VAL A 7 -29.87 -1.78 -13.58
C VAL A 7 -28.75 -1.01 -12.93
N LEU A 8 -27.70 -0.70 -13.72
CA LEU A 8 -26.61 0.16 -13.29
C LEU A 8 -26.94 1.61 -13.67
N ILE A 9 -26.97 2.48 -12.67
CA ILE A 9 -27.21 3.91 -12.85
C ILE A 9 -25.95 4.66 -12.47
N ASP A 10 -25.43 5.47 -13.39
CA ASP A 10 -24.29 6.35 -13.18
C ASP A 10 -24.61 7.74 -13.74
N ARG A 11 -24.06 8.79 -13.15
CA ARG A 11 -24.20 10.16 -13.70
C ARG A 11 -23.30 10.41 -14.91
N ASP A 12 -22.25 9.59 -15.08
CA ASP A 12 -21.33 9.68 -16.20
C ASP A 12 -21.84 8.89 -17.40
N VAL A 13 -21.40 9.26 -18.59
CA VAL A 13 -21.75 8.59 -19.86
C VAL A 13 -21.14 7.19 -19.98
N ARG A 14 -20.10 6.89 -19.20
CA ARG A 14 -19.43 5.59 -19.16
C ARG A 14 -19.24 5.13 -17.71
N PRO A 15 -19.46 3.84 -17.43
CA PRO A 15 -19.14 3.30 -16.12
C PRO A 15 -17.63 3.27 -15.88
N GLY A 16 -17.21 3.11 -14.62
CA GLY A 16 -15.81 2.93 -14.22
C GLY A 16 -15.29 4.00 -13.27
N GLY A 17 -15.87 5.20 -13.26
CA GLY A 17 -15.47 6.25 -12.33
C GLY A 17 -13.97 6.52 -12.37
N ARG A 18 -13.28 6.37 -11.23
CA ARG A 18 -11.82 6.60 -11.11
C ARG A 18 -10.95 5.49 -11.66
N VAL A 19 -11.51 4.34 -12.01
CA VAL A 19 -10.77 3.23 -12.64
C VAL A 19 -10.93 3.18 -14.15
N LYS A 20 -11.58 4.17 -14.76
CA LYS A 20 -11.65 4.29 -16.21
C LYS A 20 -10.38 4.89 -16.78
N SER A 21 -10.09 4.57 -18.04
CA SER A 21 -8.99 5.13 -18.82
C SER A 21 -9.52 5.75 -20.09
N ASP A 22 -8.85 6.76 -20.58
CA ASP A 22 -9.05 7.34 -21.90
C ASP A 22 -7.88 6.98 -22.82
N VAL A 23 -8.16 6.84 -24.10
CA VAL A 23 -7.11 6.66 -25.11
C VAL A 23 -7.02 7.94 -25.93
N VAL A 24 -5.88 8.62 -25.85
CA VAL A 24 -5.62 9.89 -26.56
C VAL A 24 -4.29 9.77 -27.30
N ASP A 25 -4.32 9.90 -28.61
CA ASP A 25 -3.14 9.81 -29.48
C ASP A 25 -2.31 8.52 -29.27
N GLY A 26 -2.99 7.40 -28.94
CA GLY A 26 -2.35 6.11 -28.68
C GLY A 26 -1.82 5.93 -27.24
N PHE A 27 -1.94 6.93 -26.38
CA PHE A 27 -1.62 6.85 -24.96
C PHE A 27 -2.83 6.44 -24.14
N ILE A 28 -2.63 5.59 -23.14
CA ILE A 28 -3.65 5.24 -22.15
C ILE A 28 -3.50 6.19 -20.96
N LEU A 29 -4.52 6.99 -20.73
CA LEU A 29 -4.57 7.99 -19.64
C LEU A 29 -5.57 7.54 -18.58
N ASP A 30 -5.06 7.10 -17.46
CA ASP A 30 -5.87 6.61 -16.34
C ASP A 30 -6.40 7.77 -15.50
N HIS A 31 -7.69 7.70 -15.11
CA HIS A 31 -8.34 8.70 -14.27
C HIS A 31 -7.94 8.62 -12.79
N GLY A 32 -7.35 7.51 -12.37
CA GLY A 32 -6.96 7.29 -10.99
C GLY A 32 -5.77 6.36 -10.85
N PHE A 33 -5.50 5.97 -9.61
CA PHE A 33 -4.41 5.07 -9.30
C PHE A 33 -4.72 3.65 -9.79
N GLN A 34 -3.86 3.09 -10.64
CA GLN A 34 -4.10 1.85 -11.36
C GLN A 34 -3.33 0.65 -10.82
N VAL A 35 -2.46 0.86 -9.83
CA VAL A 35 -1.71 -0.25 -9.24
C VAL A 35 -2.63 -1.18 -8.47
N LEU A 36 -2.66 -2.43 -8.88
CA LEU A 36 -3.43 -3.49 -8.23
C LEU A 36 -2.55 -4.23 -7.22
N GLN A 37 -2.99 -4.28 -5.97
CA GLN A 37 -2.44 -5.20 -4.98
C GLN A 37 -3.08 -6.58 -5.16
N THR A 38 -2.31 -7.54 -5.63
CA THR A 38 -2.82 -8.86 -6.03
C THR A 38 -3.35 -9.69 -4.87
N ASN A 39 -2.93 -9.38 -3.64
CA ASN A 39 -3.27 -10.15 -2.42
C ASN A 39 -4.58 -9.71 -1.75
N TYR A 40 -5.26 -8.66 -2.26
CA TYR A 40 -6.54 -8.28 -1.69
C TYR A 40 -7.58 -9.38 -1.84
N PRO A 41 -8.19 -9.85 -0.73
CA PRO A 41 -9.17 -10.94 -0.80
C PRO A 41 -10.36 -10.64 -1.71
N SER A 42 -10.78 -9.38 -1.78
CA SER A 42 -11.86 -8.94 -2.66
C SER A 42 -11.46 -8.99 -4.14
N VAL A 43 -10.22 -8.66 -4.45
CA VAL A 43 -9.66 -8.73 -5.82
C VAL A 43 -9.66 -10.18 -6.29
N GLN A 44 -9.12 -11.10 -5.49
CA GLN A 44 -9.03 -12.51 -5.83
C GLN A 44 -10.41 -13.17 -6.01
N ARG A 45 -11.43 -12.73 -5.26
CA ARG A 45 -12.79 -13.26 -5.37
C ARG A 45 -13.59 -12.66 -6.53
N SER A 46 -13.32 -11.39 -6.89
CA SER A 46 -14.17 -10.63 -7.80
C SER A 46 -13.60 -10.53 -9.22
N LEU A 47 -12.29 -10.61 -9.38
CA LEU A 47 -11.62 -10.43 -10.66
C LEU A 47 -11.11 -11.75 -11.24
N ASN A 48 -11.15 -11.85 -12.56
CA ASN A 48 -10.46 -12.93 -13.27
C ASN A 48 -9.00 -12.54 -13.46
N MET A 49 -8.12 -12.93 -12.52
CA MET A 49 -6.72 -12.56 -12.47
C MET A 49 -5.94 -12.97 -13.73
N SER A 50 -6.26 -14.13 -14.31
CA SER A 50 -5.60 -14.61 -15.53
C SER A 50 -5.95 -13.77 -16.76
N ALA A 51 -7.17 -13.22 -16.81
CA ALA A 51 -7.59 -12.37 -17.92
C ALA A 51 -6.95 -10.97 -17.87
N LEU A 52 -6.45 -10.52 -16.72
CA LEU A 52 -5.84 -9.21 -16.56
C LEU A 52 -4.41 -9.13 -17.10
N LYS A 53 -3.77 -10.28 -17.39
CA LYS A 53 -2.37 -10.33 -17.91
C LYS A 53 -1.42 -9.42 -17.12
N LEU A 54 -1.43 -9.55 -15.79
CA LEU A 54 -0.75 -8.64 -14.88
C LEU A 54 0.77 -8.64 -15.08
N SER A 55 1.33 -7.44 -15.18
CA SER A 55 2.76 -7.18 -15.09
C SER A 55 3.10 -6.66 -13.70
N SER A 56 3.93 -7.40 -12.96
CA SER A 56 4.37 -7.03 -11.61
C SER A 56 5.59 -6.13 -11.66
N PHE A 57 5.72 -5.25 -10.67
CA PHE A 57 6.96 -4.50 -10.45
C PHE A 57 7.68 -4.94 -9.18
N ASP A 58 8.94 -4.51 -9.07
CA ASP A 58 9.72 -4.69 -7.86
C ASP A 58 9.06 -3.99 -6.67
N SER A 59 9.08 -4.68 -5.53
CA SER A 59 8.52 -4.15 -4.29
C SER A 59 9.48 -3.16 -3.67
N GLY A 60 9.11 -1.89 -3.70
CA GLY A 60 9.91 -0.83 -3.13
C GLY A 60 9.41 0.55 -3.53
N SER A 61 10.13 1.56 -3.12
CA SER A 61 9.88 2.95 -3.50
C SER A 61 11.19 3.72 -3.60
N LYS A 62 11.19 4.77 -4.42
CA LYS A 62 12.28 5.74 -4.48
C LYS A 62 11.88 6.98 -3.68
N LEU A 63 12.72 7.38 -2.75
CA LEU A 63 12.52 8.54 -1.91
C LEU A 63 13.52 9.63 -2.29
N TRP A 64 13.04 10.86 -2.46
CA TRP A 64 13.91 12.03 -2.56
C TRP A 64 14.23 12.52 -1.15
N TYR A 65 15.46 12.28 -0.71
CA TYR A 65 15.89 12.62 0.65
C TYR A 65 17.29 13.27 0.63
N LYS A 66 17.45 14.41 1.29
CA LYS A 66 18.73 15.17 1.36
C LYS A 66 19.37 15.36 -0.02
N ASN A 67 18.57 15.79 -0.98
CA ASN A 67 19.01 16.11 -2.35
C ASN A 67 19.55 14.90 -3.15
N GLN A 68 19.13 13.69 -2.79
CA GLN A 68 19.48 12.46 -3.51
C GLN A 68 18.32 11.45 -3.50
N TRP A 69 18.34 10.57 -4.49
CA TRP A 69 17.42 9.42 -4.54
C TRP A 69 17.91 8.31 -3.60
N VAL A 70 16.98 7.80 -2.80
CA VAL A 70 17.22 6.68 -1.88
C VAL A 70 16.22 5.57 -2.23
N ASP A 71 16.71 4.37 -2.50
CA ASP A 71 15.87 3.22 -2.76
C ASP A 71 15.41 2.59 -1.45
N PHE A 72 14.09 2.60 -1.22
CA PHE A 72 13.48 1.92 -0.08
C PHE A 72 12.90 0.58 -0.56
N LEU A 73 13.69 -0.46 -0.43
CA LEU A 73 13.38 -1.80 -0.92
C LEU A 73 12.72 -2.67 0.17
N ASN A 74 11.85 -3.58 -0.24
CA ASN A 74 11.27 -4.55 0.68
C ASN A 74 12.35 -5.53 1.17
N PRO A 75 12.69 -5.57 2.48
CA PRO A 75 13.76 -6.40 3.00
C PRO A 75 13.51 -7.90 2.82
N LEU A 76 12.27 -8.34 2.77
CA LEU A 76 11.91 -9.74 2.57
C LEU A 76 12.22 -10.24 1.15
N ARG A 77 12.30 -9.33 0.18
CA ARG A 77 12.57 -9.66 -1.23
C ARG A 77 13.98 -9.33 -1.66
N HIS A 78 14.58 -8.31 -1.08
CA HIS A 78 15.91 -7.80 -1.46
C HIS A 78 16.99 -8.09 -0.41
N GLY A 79 16.67 -8.85 0.66
CA GLY A 79 17.62 -9.28 1.67
C GLY A 79 18.34 -8.10 2.33
N LEU A 80 19.68 -8.18 2.40
CA LEU A 80 20.49 -7.16 3.07
C LEU A 80 20.58 -5.81 2.33
N GLY A 81 20.06 -5.73 1.10
CA GLY A 81 20.08 -4.49 0.32
C GLY A 81 19.39 -3.32 1.04
N PHE A 82 18.41 -3.61 1.90
CA PHE A 82 17.74 -2.59 2.70
C PHE A 82 18.66 -1.95 3.78
N LEU A 83 19.76 -2.61 4.16
CA LEU A 83 20.72 -2.09 5.14
C LEU A 83 21.46 -0.84 4.63
N SER A 84 21.46 -0.59 3.33
CA SER A 84 21.99 0.67 2.76
C SER A 84 21.23 1.91 3.25
N LEU A 85 19.99 1.73 3.74
CA LEU A 85 19.15 2.78 4.32
C LEU A 85 19.49 3.12 5.77
N VAL A 86 20.16 2.18 6.44
CA VAL A 86 20.75 2.39 7.77
C VAL A 86 22.06 3.09 7.52
N PRO A 87 22.41 4.17 7.79
CA PRO A 87 22.22 5.14 8.82
C PRO A 87 21.50 6.41 8.37
N SER A 88 21.10 6.50 7.12
CA SER A 88 20.58 7.76 6.57
C SER A 88 19.11 8.03 6.94
N LEU A 89 18.27 7.01 6.88
CA LEU A 89 16.81 7.14 7.05
C LEU A 89 16.26 6.38 8.25
N ILE A 90 16.77 5.18 8.51
CA ILE A 90 16.25 4.22 9.49
C ILE A 90 17.24 4.07 10.64
N SER A 91 16.79 4.13 11.89
CA SER A 91 17.60 3.82 13.05
C SER A 91 17.58 2.32 13.37
N ILE A 92 18.55 1.84 14.16
CA ILE A 92 18.55 0.45 14.65
C ILE A 92 17.26 0.14 15.43
N LYS A 93 16.76 1.12 16.21
CA LYS A 93 15.48 1.01 16.92
C LYS A 93 14.32 0.77 15.94
N ASP A 94 14.28 1.49 14.82
CA ASP A 94 13.24 1.33 13.81
C ASP A 94 13.27 -0.06 13.18
N ILE A 95 14.46 -0.65 12.98
CA ILE A 95 14.60 -2.02 12.48
C ILE A 95 13.95 -3.03 13.43
N PHE A 96 14.20 -2.90 14.74
CA PHE A 96 13.55 -3.75 15.74
C PHE A 96 12.04 -3.58 15.76
N LEU A 97 11.55 -2.35 15.60
CA LEU A 97 10.12 -2.07 15.54
C LEU A 97 9.47 -2.63 14.26
N LEU A 98 10.16 -2.56 13.12
CA LEU A 98 9.71 -3.18 11.87
C LEU A 98 9.69 -4.71 11.98
N ALA A 99 10.70 -5.32 12.60
CA ALA A 99 10.70 -6.75 12.88
C ALA A 99 9.55 -7.16 13.81
N ARG A 100 9.32 -6.39 14.89
CA ARG A 100 8.17 -6.59 15.78
C ARG A 100 6.84 -6.47 15.03
N LEU A 101 6.71 -5.49 14.12
CA LEU A 101 5.53 -5.31 13.28
C LEU A 101 5.33 -6.55 12.40
N TRP A 102 6.39 -7.01 11.75
CA TRP A 102 6.34 -8.21 10.91
C TRP A 102 5.87 -9.44 11.70
N PHE A 103 6.44 -9.72 12.87
CA PHE A 103 6.01 -10.83 13.73
C PHE A 103 4.54 -10.70 14.13
N LYS A 104 4.11 -9.49 14.51
CA LYS A 104 2.70 -9.24 14.84
C LYS A 104 1.77 -9.57 13.68
N LEU A 105 2.11 -9.15 12.46
CA LEU A 105 1.31 -9.41 11.26
C LEU A 105 1.24 -10.90 10.92
N GLN A 106 2.35 -11.63 11.07
CA GLN A 106 2.37 -13.08 10.84
C GLN A 106 1.49 -13.84 11.85
N TRP A 107 1.39 -13.35 13.08
CA TRP A 107 0.65 -14.04 14.15
C TRP A 107 -0.85 -13.70 14.17
N GLN A 108 -1.23 -12.48 13.87
CA GLN A 108 -2.63 -12.03 13.92
C GLN A 108 -3.46 -12.40 12.69
N GLY A 109 -2.84 -12.75 11.56
CA GLY A 109 -3.55 -12.99 10.31
C GLY A 109 -4.31 -11.75 9.79
N ASN A 110 -5.24 -11.98 8.86
CA ASN A 110 -6.02 -10.93 8.18
C ASN A 110 -7.22 -10.40 9.00
N SER A 111 -7.23 -10.52 10.31
CA SER A 111 -8.35 -9.99 11.10
C SER A 111 -8.27 -8.46 11.20
N LEU A 112 -9.22 -7.79 10.59
CA LEU A 112 -9.53 -6.38 10.83
C LEU A 112 -10.25 -6.29 12.19
N GLU A 113 -9.54 -6.56 13.28
CA GLU A 113 -10.09 -6.27 14.61
C GLU A 113 -10.31 -4.77 14.72
N GLU A 114 -11.51 -4.37 15.12
CA GLU A 114 -11.82 -2.97 15.37
C GLU A 114 -10.86 -2.44 16.45
N SER A 115 -10.05 -1.47 16.07
CA SER A 115 -9.18 -0.77 17.00
C SER A 115 -9.74 0.62 17.22
N PRO A 116 -10.04 1.03 18.45
CA PRO A 116 -10.45 2.39 18.74
C PRO A 116 -9.32 3.40 18.55
N GLU A 117 -8.07 2.91 18.48
CA GLU A 117 -6.86 3.71 18.28
C GLU A 117 -6.71 4.12 16.84
N SER A 118 -6.40 5.38 16.57
CA SER A 118 -6.05 5.88 15.25
C SER A 118 -4.64 5.44 14.83
N THR A 119 -4.37 5.48 13.53
CA THR A 119 -3.03 5.23 13.00
C THR A 119 -2.00 6.20 13.56
N ALA A 120 -2.35 7.48 13.73
CA ALA A 120 -1.47 8.49 14.33
C ALA A 120 -1.10 8.13 15.79
N GLU A 121 -2.07 7.74 16.61
CA GLU A 121 -1.85 7.31 18.00
C GLU A 121 -1.00 6.06 18.07
N LEU A 122 -1.28 5.07 17.21
CA LEU A 122 -0.48 3.86 17.07
C LEU A 122 0.99 4.17 16.80
N LEU A 123 1.27 5.01 15.80
CA LEU A 123 2.65 5.37 15.41
C LEU A 123 3.37 6.13 16.52
N ASN A 124 2.67 7.00 17.26
CA ASN A 124 3.21 7.67 18.44
C ASN A 124 3.56 6.68 19.54
N ARG A 125 2.65 5.78 19.87
CA ARG A 125 2.83 4.76 20.92
C ARG A 125 3.93 3.75 20.59
N TRP A 126 4.10 3.39 19.33
CA TRP A 126 5.17 2.47 18.91
C TRP A 126 6.55 3.10 19.01
N GLY A 127 6.64 4.42 18.85
CA GLY A 127 7.85 5.18 19.07
C GLY A 127 8.92 4.99 17.99
N PHE A 128 8.53 4.84 16.72
CA PHE A 128 9.44 4.98 15.60
C PHE A 128 10.16 6.32 15.65
N SER A 129 11.38 6.37 15.13
CA SER A 129 12.15 7.63 15.09
C SER A 129 11.39 8.70 14.29
N GLU A 130 11.47 9.94 14.76
CA GLU A 130 10.85 11.09 14.10
C GLU A 130 11.26 11.18 12.62
N ARG A 131 12.54 10.92 12.34
CA ARG A 131 13.07 10.90 10.98
C ARG A 131 12.35 9.90 10.09
N PHE A 132 12.25 8.65 10.53
CA PHE A 132 11.62 7.58 9.74
C PHE A 132 10.12 7.81 9.59
N ARG A 133 9.45 8.27 10.65
CA ARG A 133 8.03 8.62 10.60
C ARG A 133 7.75 9.72 9.59
N SER A 134 8.40 10.88 9.78
CA SER A 134 8.11 12.09 8.98
C SER A 134 8.57 11.99 7.53
N THR A 135 9.62 11.20 7.25
CA THR A 135 10.15 11.06 5.89
C THR A 135 9.48 9.95 5.10
N PHE A 136 9.04 8.87 5.73
CA PHE A 136 8.48 7.72 5.02
C PHE A 136 7.08 7.32 5.49
N ILE A 137 6.92 6.89 6.76
CA ILE A 137 5.66 6.25 7.19
C ILE A 137 4.47 7.19 7.01
N GLU A 138 4.55 8.40 7.57
CA GLU A 138 3.43 9.33 7.54
C GLU A 138 3.09 9.83 6.14
N PRO A 139 4.04 10.31 5.30
CA PRO A 139 3.71 10.72 3.93
C PRO A 139 3.11 9.57 3.10
N PHE A 140 3.63 8.36 3.25
CA PHE A 140 3.14 7.20 2.53
C PHE A 140 1.68 6.86 2.90
N PHE A 141 1.38 6.76 4.19
CA PHE A 141 0.02 6.45 4.64
C PHE A 141 -0.96 7.60 4.48
N ARG A 142 -0.51 8.86 4.56
CA ARG A 142 -1.35 10.02 4.20
C ARG A 142 -1.80 9.95 2.74
N GLY A 143 -0.92 9.51 1.85
CA GLY A 143 -1.26 9.29 0.45
C GLY A 143 -2.26 8.14 0.23
N ILE A 144 -2.13 7.04 0.96
CA ILE A 144 -3.04 5.88 0.88
C ILE A 144 -4.42 6.21 1.45
N PHE A 145 -4.44 6.82 2.64
CA PHE A 145 -5.69 7.11 3.35
C PHE A 145 -6.38 8.38 2.85
N LEU A 146 -5.69 9.21 2.08
CA LEU A 146 -6.13 10.56 1.70
C LEU A 146 -6.52 11.40 2.93
N ASP A 147 -5.82 11.16 4.04
CA ASP A 147 -6.03 11.80 5.31
C ASP A 147 -4.72 12.31 5.90
N GLY A 148 -4.55 13.62 5.93
CA GLY A 148 -3.35 14.28 6.45
C GLY A 148 -3.11 14.10 7.95
N LYS A 149 -4.14 13.70 8.71
CA LYS A 149 -4.06 13.51 10.16
C LYS A 149 -3.85 12.06 10.58
N LEU A 150 -3.94 11.10 9.64
CA LEU A 150 -3.89 9.65 9.91
C LEU A 150 -4.90 9.22 10.98
N GLY A 151 -6.12 9.80 10.94
CA GLY A 151 -7.21 9.48 11.85
C GLY A 151 -7.86 8.12 11.60
N GLN A 152 -7.48 7.41 10.55
CA GLN A 152 -8.00 6.09 10.23
C GLN A 152 -7.63 5.08 11.33
N PRO A 153 -8.49 4.06 11.58
CA PRO A 153 -8.21 3.03 12.58
C PRO A 153 -6.87 2.33 12.38
N ALA A 154 -6.18 2.01 13.46
CA ALA A 154 -4.90 1.30 13.42
C ALA A 154 -5.00 -0.08 12.74
N SER A 155 -6.17 -0.72 12.79
CA SER A 155 -6.43 -1.97 12.06
C SER A 155 -6.23 -1.82 10.55
N LEU A 156 -6.59 -0.66 9.99
CA LEU A 156 -6.41 -0.39 8.57
C LEU A 156 -4.92 -0.24 8.22
N PHE A 157 -4.13 0.38 9.08
CA PHE A 157 -2.67 0.43 8.93
C PHE A 157 -2.07 -0.99 8.89
N PHE A 158 -2.44 -1.87 9.82
CA PHE A 158 -1.96 -3.25 9.84
C PHE A 158 -2.38 -4.02 8.60
N PHE A 159 -3.62 -3.85 8.16
CA PHE A 159 -4.12 -4.47 6.93
C PHE A 159 -3.27 -4.09 5.72
N PHE A 160 -3.03 -2.80 5.48
CA PHE A 160 -2.19 -2.37 4.35
C PHE A 160 -0.75 -2.85 4.48
N MET A 161 -0.16 -2.79 5.68
CA MET A 161 1.19 -3.31 5.90
C MET A 161 1.29 -4.79 5.57
N GLN A 162 0.29 -5.59 5.92
CA GLN A 162 0.25 -7.00 5.56
C GLN A 162 0.17 -7.20 4.04
N GLN A 163 -0.70 -6.45 3.36
CA GLN A 163 -0.81 -6.55 1.90
C GLN A 163 0.50 -6.18 1.20
N PHE A 164 1.25 -5.20 1.69
CA PHE A 164 2.56 -4.84 1.12
C PHE A 164 3.65 -5.89 1.38
N LEU A 165 3.58 -6.59 2.51
CA LEU A 165 4.54 -7.65 2.82
C LEU A 165 4.29 -8.92 2.00
N GLU A 166 3.05 -9.32 1.82
CA GLU A 166 2.64 -10.58 1.21
C GLU A 166 2.30 -10.46 -0.28
N GLY A 167 1.72 -9.33 -0.67
CA GLY A 167 1.22 -9.09 -2.02
C GLY A 167 2.26 -8.61 -3.01
N GLN A 168 1.85 -8.55 -4.26
CA GLN A 168 2.58 -7.89 -5.34
C GLN A 168 1.78 -6.72 -5.88
N ALA A 169 2.48 -5.63 -6.16
CA ALA A 169 1.94 -4.54 -6.93
C ALA A 169 2.05 -4.87 -8.43
N ALA A 170 0.95 -4.74 -9.16
CA ALA A 170 0.93 -5.07 -10.58
C ALA A 170 0.03 -4.10 -11.35
N LEU A 171 0.28 -4.00 -12.66
CA LEU A 171 -0.59 -3.31 -13.61
C LEU A 171 -1.19 -4.33 -14.58
N PRO A 172 -2.47 -4.18 -14.98
CA PRO A 172 -3.02 -4.87 -16.12
C PRO A 172 -2.28 -4.46 -17.40
N ALA A 173 -2.08 -5.42 -18.31
CA ALA A 173 -1.49 -5.17 -19.63
C ALA A 173 -2.54 -4.68 -20.62
#